data_a89eca5d488c6459974085bdf7062d61
#
_entry.id   a89eca5d488c6459974085bdf7062d61
#
_cell.length_a   1.000
_cell.length_b   1.000
_cell.length_c   1.000
_cell.angle_alpha   90.00
_cell.angle_beta   90.00
_cell.angle_gamma   90.00
#
_symmetry.space_group_name_H-M   'P 1'
#
loop_
_entity.id
_entity.type
_entity.pdbx_description
1 polymer ?
#
loop_
_entity_poly.entity_id
_entity_poly.type
_entity_poly.pdbx_seq_one_letter_code
_entity_poly.pdbx_strand_id
1 'polypeptide(L)'
;EGAKHILGWKSPHYLYHCAMNPNLKLLLRDFKLSDDISLRFSNSDWSEYPLFADKYVDWIAALPEEEQVINIFMELSALGMAQSLSSNILEFLKALPICAKERGITFSTPTEIVTKLKSVDQIDVPYPMSWTDEERDISPWLGNVMQREAFNKLYSVAERVHLCNDRRIKQDWDYLQASNNFRFMTSKNTGISINRGIYDSPYDAFTNYMNILGDFISRVNSLYPVDMDNEELNSLLTTIKNQGEELVALNKEVERLQAKLAKAEAKIAAEAEKTPSKKAVAKKPAAKKASAKKAAPKKEE
;
A
#
# COMPACT_ATOMS: atom_id res chain seq x y z
N GLU A 1 3.43 -7.17 -11.54
CA GLU A 1 4.51 -7.30 -12.54
C GLU A 1 5.78 -7.90 -11.94
N GLY A 2 6.31 -7.34 -10.84
CA GLY A 2 7.46 -7.92 -10.14
C GLY A 2 7.23 -9.38 -9.73
N ALA A 3 6.00 -9.75 -9.43
CA ALA A 3 5.63 -11.12 -9.07
C ALA A 3 5.49 -12.09 -10.26
N LYS A 4 5.77 -11.69 -11.49
CA LYS A 4 5.57 -12.52 -12.70
C LYS A 4 6.23 -13.92 -12.59
N HIS A 5 7.45 -13.99 -12.07
CA HIS A 5 8.16 -15.27 -11.90
C HIS A 5 7.54 -16.14 -10.80
N ILE A 6 6.97 -15.53 -9.77
CA ILE A 6 6.32 -16.22 -8.67
C ILE A 6 4.90 -16.62 -9.06
N LEU A 7 4.21 -15.78 -9.81
CA LEU A 7 2.87 -16.02 -10.30
C LEU A 7 2.83 -17.23 -11.26
N GLY A 8 3.87 -17.40 -12.10
CA GLY A 8 4.00 -18.49 -13.05
C GLY A 8 2.84 -18.50 -14.04
N TRP A 9 2.03 -19.55 -14.01
CA TRP A 9 0.86 -19.73 -14.89
C TRP A 9 -0.43 -19.09 -14.35
N LYS A 10 -0.44 -18.62 -13.10
CA LYS A 10 -1.61 -17.99 -12.47
C LYS A 10 -1.92 -16.65 -13.11
N SER A 11 -3.19 -16.33 -13.30
CA SER A 11 -3.63 -15.02 -13.80
C SER A 11 -3.46 -13.95 -12.72
N PRO A 12 -3.06 -12.71 -13.10
CA PRO A 12 -3.05 -11.57 -12.18
C PRO A 12 -4.47 -11.02 -11.86
N HIS A 13 -5.50 -11.54 -12.51
CA HIS A 13 -6.87 -11.02 -12.44
C HIS A 13 -7.72 -11.63 -11.33
N TYR A 14 -7.06 -12.14 -10.29
CA TYR A 14 -7.70 -12.64 -9.09
C TYR A 14 -7.19 -11.93 -7.83
N LEU A 15 -7.99 -11.97 -6.78
CA LEU A 15 -7.55 -11.54 -5.47
C LEU A 15 -6.71 -12.64 -4.82
N TYR A 16 -5.48 -12.32 -4.44
CA TYR A 16 -4.58 -13.22 -3.70
C TYR A 16 -4.39 -12.78 -2.25
N HIS A 17 -3.68 -13.58 -1.47
CA HIS A 17 -3.22 -13.18 -0.15
C HIS A 17 -1.74 -13.53 0.05
N CYS A 18 -1.09 -12.84 0.99
CA CYS A 18 0.29 -13.11 1.34
C CYS A 18 0.40 -14.43 2.10
N ALA A 19 1.35 -15.30 1.71
CA ALA A 19 1.57 -16.58 2.38
C ALA A 19 1.95 -16.43 3.86
N MET A 20 2.73 -15.39 4.19
CA MET A 20 3.17 -15.10 5.56
C MET A 20 2.06 -14.46 6.41
N ASN A 21 1.14 -13.72 5.80
CA ASN A 21 0.03 -13.07 6.47
C ASN A 21 -1.25 -13.15 5.63
N PRO A 22 -2.13 -14.13 5.87
CA PRO A 22 -3.36 -14.33 5.09
C PRO A 22 -4.34 -13.14 5.14
N ASN A 23 -4.21 -12.25 6.15
CA ASN A 23 -5.03 -11.05 6.24
C ASN A 23 -4.60 -9.98 5.24
N LEU A 24 -3.33 -9.99 4.81
CA LEU A 24 -2.82 -9.08 3.79
C LEU A 24 -3.26 -9.57 2.41
N LYS A 25 -4.18 -8.83 1.78
CA LYS A 25 -4.66 -9.12 0.43
C LYS A 25 -3.77 -8.46 -0.61
N LEU A 26 -3.60 -9.13 -1.74
CA LEU A 26 -2.71 -8.73 -2.81
C LEU A 26 -3.52 -8.50 -4.08
N LEU A 27 -3.43 -7.28 -4.61
CA LEU A 27 -3.96 -6.87 -5.91
C LEU A 27 -2.77 -6.77 -6.88
N LEU A 28 -2.77 -7.59 -7.91
CA LEU A 28 -1.67 -7.69 -8.85
C LEU A 28 -1.91 -6.80 -10.07
N ARG A 29 -0.90 -6.07 -10.49
CA ARG A 29 -0.94 -5.22 -11.68
C ARG A 29 -1.03 -6.07 -12.95
N ASP A 30 -2.00 -5.81 -13.81
CA ASP A 30 -1.87 -6.23 -15.20
C ASP A 30 -0.86 -5.32 -15.90
N PHE A 31 0.31 -5.87 -16.19
CA PHE A 31 1.39 -5.08 -16.78
C PHE A 31 1.12 -4.73 -18.23
N LYS A 32 0.49 -5.64 -19.00
CA LYS A 32 0.22 -5.43 -20.42
C LYS A 32 -0.77 -4.28 -20.62
N LEU A 33 -1.96 -4.40 -20.01
CA LEU A 33 -3.00 -3.38 -20.11
C LEU A 33 -2.54 -2.04 -19.51
N SER A 34 -1.78 -2.07 -18.40
CA SER A 34 -1.25 -0.84 -17.79
C SER A 34 -0.21 -0.16 -18.68
N ASP A 35 0.68 -0.93 -19.32
CA ASP A 35 1.73 -0.41 -20.21
C ASP A 35 1.17 0.06 -21.55
N ASP A 36 0.05 -0.49 -22.00
CA ASP A 36 -0.65 -0.02 -23.18
C ASP A 36 -1.08 1.44 -23.03
N ILE A 37 -1.51 1.83 -21.83
CA ILE A 37 -1.84 3.23 -21.53
C ILE A 37 -0.58 4.05 -21.20
N SER A 38 0.28 3.56 -20.30
CA SER A 38 1.38 4.37 -19.74
C SER A 38 2.56 4.54 -20.68
N LEU A 39 2.84 3.56 -21.55
CA LEU A 39 4.05 3.54 -22.38
C LEU A 39 3.73 3.55 -23.87
N ARG A 40 2.73 2.79 -24.33
CA ARG A 40 2.47 2.57 -25.77
C ARG A 40 1.44 3.51 -26.38
N PHE A 41 0.66 4.22 -25.59
CA PHE A 41 -0.49 5.00 -26.02
C PHE A 41 -0.21 5.97 -27.18
N SER A 42 0.94 6.67 -27.15
CA SER A 42 1.34 7.63 -28.19
C SER A 42 2.30 7.03 -29.24
N ASN A 43 2.62 5.74 -29.16
CA ASN A 43 3.56 5.11 -30.06
C ASN A 43 2.87 4.74 -31.39
N SER A 44 3.13 5.50 -32.45
CA SER A 44 2.59 5.25 -33.78
C SER A 44 3.05 3.94 -34.44
N ASP A 45 4.19 3.40 -33.98
CA ASP A 45 4.74 2.13 -34.50
C ASP A 45 4.12 0.91 -33.82
N TRP A 46 3.32 1.12 -32.78
CA TRP A 46 2.60 0.06 -32.12
C TRP A 46 1.43 -0.42 -32.98
N SER A 47 1.30 -1.73 -33.18
CA SER A 47 0.28 -2.36 -34.03
C SER A 47 -1.16 -2.00 -33.67
N GLU A 48 -1.38 -1.67 -32.40
CA GLU A 48 -2.72 -1.34 -31.87
C GLU A 48 -3.00 0.17 -31.83
N TYR A 49 -2.05 0.98 -32.30
CA TYR A 49 -2.25 2.44 -32.43
C TYR A 49 -3.23 2.78 -33.55
N PRO A 50 -4.14 3.78 -33.35
CA PRO A 50 -4.41 4.50 -32.13
C PRO A 50 -5.27 3.68 -31.15
N LEU A 51 -5.03 3.89 -29.84
CA LEU A 51 -5.82 3.25 -28.80
C LEU A 51 -7.01 4.12 -28.40
N PHE A 52 -8.21 3.60 -28.60
CA PHE A 52 -9.47 4.21 -28.17
C PHE A 52 -10.04 3.49 -26.96
N ALA A 53 -10.90 4.18 -26.20
CA ALA A 53 -11.45 3.63 -24.96
C ALA A 53 -12.36 2.42 -25.17
N ASP A 54 -13.15 2.42 -26.24
CA ASP A 54 -14.01 1.30 -26.63
C ASP A 54 -13.18 0.05 -26.96
N LYS A 55 -12.15 0.20 -27.80
CA LYS A 55 -11.22 -0.88 -28.15
C LYS A 55 -10.53 -1.45 -26.91
N TYR A 56 -10.09 -0.59 -26.00
CA TYR A 56 -9.43 -1.01 -24.76
C TYR A 56 -10.37 -1.78 -23.85
N VAL A 57 -11.61 -1.30 -23.73
CA VAL A 57 -12.66 -1.97 -22.93
C VAL A 57 -13.08 -3.29 -23.57
N ASP A 58 -13.11 -3.38 -24.91
CA ASP A 58 -13.39 -4.64 -25.60
C ASP A 58 -12.33 -5.71 -25.29
N TRP A 59 -11.04 -5.34 -25.15
CA TRP A 59 -10.01 -6.28 -24.71
C TRP A 59 -10.25 -6.79 -23.28
N ILE A 60 -10.69 -5.91 -22.39
CA ILE A 60 -11.03 -6.28 -21.03
C ILE A 60 -12.27 -7.19 -21.02
N ALA A 61 -13.29 -6.87 -21.80
CA ALA A 61 -14.50 -7.66 -21.88
C ALA A 61 -14.31 -9.03 -22.56
N ALA A 62 -13.24 -9.19 -23.33
CA ALA A 62 -12.87 -10.47 -23.97
C ALA A 62 -12.10 -11.42 -23.03
N LEU A 63 -11.74 -10.98 -21.82
CA LEU A 63 -11.11 -11.85 -20.81
C LEU A 63 -12.13 -12.89 -20.30
N PRO A 64 -11.64 -14.04 -19.79
CA PRO A 64 -12.52 -15.07 -19.24
C PRO A 64 -13.46 -14.54 -18.15
N GLU A 65 -14.72 -14.96 -18.17
CA GLU A 65 -15.75 -14.52 -17.21
C GLU A 65 -15.42 -14.91 -15.76
N GLU A 66 -14.56 -15.91 -15.57
CA GLU A 66 -14.11 -16.35 -14.24
C GLU A 66 -13.13 -15.36 -13.60
N GLU A 67 -12.53 -14.48 -14.38
CA GLU A 67 -11.58 -13.47 -13.87
C GLU A 67 -12.33 -12.39 -13.10
N GLN A 68 -11.84 -12.11 -11.87
CA GLN A 68 -12.60 -11.34 -10.88
C GLN A 68 -12.32 -9.84 -10.92
N VAL A 69 -11.05 -9.47 -11.17
CA VAL A 69 -10.58 -8.09 -11.01
C VAL A 69 -9.40 -7.82 -11.93
N ILE A 70 -9.40 -6.67 -12.56
CA ILE A 70 -8.31 -6.19 -13.40
C ILE A 70 -7.73 -4.93 -12.77
N ASN A 71 -6.45 -4.96 -12.46
CA ASN A 71 -5.77 -3.87 -11.79
C ASN A 71 -4.89 -3.11 -12.78
N ILE A 72 -5.29 -1.90 -13.13
CA ILE A 72 -4.52 -0.98 -13.97
C ILE A 72 -3.74 -0.04 -13.05
N PHE A 73 -2.44 -0.23 -12.96
CA PHE A 73 -1.54 0.59 -12.14
C PHE A 73 -0.56 1.33 -13.04
N MET A 74 -0.54 2.64 -12.94
CA MET A 74 0.40 3.49 -13.66
C MET A 74 0.83 4.67 -12.79
N GLU A 75 2.00 5.21 -13.08
CA GLU A 75 2.46 6.44 -12.47
C GLU A 75 1.65 7.63 -13.02
N LEU A 76 1.35 8.60 -12.17
CA LEU A 76 0.66 9.82 -12.60
C LEU A 76 1.49 10.62 -13.60
N SER A 77 2.82 10.50 -13.56
CA SER A 77 3.76 11.07 -14.55
C SER A 77 3.55 10.54 -15.98
N ALA A 78 2.87 9.41 -16.13
CA ALA A 78 2.45 8.95 -17.47
C ALA A 78 1.57 10.00 -18.18
N LEU A 79 0.81 10.79 -17.42
CA LEU A 79 -0.08 11.82 -17.94
C LEU A 79 0.66 13.17 -18.04
N GLY A 80 1.11 13.50 -19.22
CA GLY A 80 1.79 14.77 -19.52
C GLY A 80 3.32 14.72 -19.60
N MET A 81 3.97 13.70 -19.02
CA MET A 81 5.40 13.46 -19.15
C MET A 81 5.73 12.34 -20.14
N ALA A 82 5.29 11.11 -19.87
CA ALA A 82 5.50 9.99 -20.78
C ALA A 82 4.56 10.07 -21.99
N GLN A 83 3.30 10.37 -21.73
CA GLN A 83 2.30 10.62 -22.77
C GLN A 83 1.99 12.11 -22.83
N SER A 84 2.28 12.75 -23.97
CA SER A 84 1.96 14.16 -24.17
C SER A 84 0.45 14.40 -24.04
N LEU A 85 0.06 15.55 -23.51
CA LEU A 85 -1.35 15.94 -23.45
C LEU A 85 -1.98 16.07 -24.85
N SER A 86 -1.17 16.36 -25.88
CA SER A 86 -1.59 16.37 -27.30
C SER A 86 -1.91 15.01 -27.87
N SER A 87 -1.58 13.91 -27.17
CA SER A 87 -1.94 12.54 -27.58
C SER A 87 -3.41 12.19 -27.37
N ASN A 88 -4.20 13.09 -26.80
CA ASN A 88 -5.59 12.86 -26.39
C ASN A 88 -5.78 11.82 -25.28
N ILE A 89 -4.72 11.52 -24.51
CA ILE A 89 -4.81 10.55 -23.39
C ILE A 89 -5.87 10.96 -22.35
N LEU A 90 -6.07 12.26 -22.11
CA LEU A 90 -7.10 12.72 -21.19
C LEU A 90 -8.52 12.46 -21.72
N GLU A 91 -8.75 12.55 -23.02
CA GLU A 91 -10.06 12.23 -23.63
C GLU A 91 -10.30 10.71 -23.57
N PHE A 92 -9.26 9.91 -23.80
CA PHE A 92 -9.33 8.47 -23.59
C PHE A 92 -9.74 8.15 -22.13
N LEU A 93 -9.09 8.76 -21.12
CA LEU A 93 -9.42 8.52 -19.73
C LEU A 93 -10.81 8.99 -19.31
N LYS A 94 -11.34 10.06 -19.95
CA LYS A 94 -12.73 10.50 -19.76
C LYS A 94 -13.74 9.53 -20.35
N ALA A 95 -13.43 8.97 -21.51
CA ALA A 95 -14.31 8.01 -22.21
C ALA A 95 -14.28 6.62 -21.56
N LEU A 96 -13.15 6.22 -20.98
CA LEU A 96 -12.94 4.89 -20.41
C LEU A 96 -14.05 4.43 -19.44
N PRO A 97 -14.47 5.20 -18.42
CA PRO A 97 -15.52 4.76 -17.50
C PRO A 97 -16.89 4.67 -18.17
N ILE A 98 -17.14 5.44 -19.24
CA ILE A 98 -18.39 5.40 -19.98
C ILE A 98 -18.46 4.10 -20.77
N CYS A 99 -17.44 3.80 -21.58
CA CYS A 99 -17.36 2.56 -22.36
C CYS A 99 -17.36 1.31 -21.46
N ALA A 100 -16.65 1.37 -20.31
CA ALA A 100 -16.63 0.27 -19.33
C ALA A 100 -18.04 -0.03 -18.80
N LYS A 101 -18.81 1.01 -18.43
CA LYS A 101 -20.18 0.84 -17.96
C LYS A 101 -21.11 0.21 -19.04
N GLU A 102 -20.94 0.57 -20.29
CA GLU A 102 -21.70 0.01 -21.42
C GLU A 102 -21.43 -1.49 -21.61
N ARG A 103 -20.24 -1.96 -21.25
CA ARG A 103 -19.86 -3.39 -21.27
C ARG A 103 -20.10 -4.11 -19.94
N GLY A 104 -20.78 -3.48 -18.98
CA GLY A 104 -21.07 -4.08 -17.68
C GLY A 104 -19.86 -4.14 -16.72
N ILE A 105 -18.75 -3.48 -17.05
CA ILE A 105 -17.57 -3.40 -16.22
C ILE A 105 -17.74 -2.27 -15.21
N THR A 106 -17.45 -2.55 -13.92
CA THR A 106 -17.59 -1.58 -12.83
C THR A 106 -16.23 -1.25 -12.22
N PHE A 107 -16.01 0.03 -11.92
CA PHE A 107 -14.86 0.45 -11.14
C PHE A 107 -15.12 0.23 -9.67
N SER A 108 -14.12 -0.25 -8.96
CA SER A 108 -14.19 -0.51 -7.51
C SER A 108 -12.93 -0.02 -6.81
N THR A 109 -13.08 0.32 -5.54
CA THR A 109 -11.92 0.63 -4.68
C THR A 109 -11.28 -0.65 -4.16
N PRO A 110 -9.99 -0.63 -3.78
CA PRO A 110 -9.33 -1.78 -3.15
C PRO A 110 -10.10 -2.33 -1.94
N THR A 111 -10.67 -1.45 -1.11
CA THR A 111 -11.47 -1.84 0.06
C THR A 111 -12.73 -2.60 -0.33
N GLU A 112 -13.44 -2.17 -1.37
CA GLU A 112 -14.61 -2.88 -1.87
C GLU A 112 -14.26 -4.25 -2.41
N ILE A 113 -13.17 -4.36 -3.19
CA ILE A 113 -12.68 -5.64 -3.73
C ILE A 113 -12.38 -6.62 -2.60
N VAL A 114 -11.58 -6.19 -1.60
CA VAL A 114 -11.19 -7.03 -0.46
C VAL A 114 -12.39 -7.46 0.38
N THR A 115 -13.44 -6.64 0.45
CA THR A 115 -14.65 -6.94 1.21
C THR A 115 -15.57 -7.90 0.46
N LYS A 116 -15.68 -7.73 -0.87
CA LYS A 116 -16.61 -8.51 -1.70
C LYS A 116 -16.04 -9.84 -2.17
N LEU A 117 -14.73 -9.89 -2.48
CA LEU A 117 -14.09 -11.06 -3.06
C LEU A 117 -13.32 -11.85 -2.02
N LYS A 118 -13.27 -13.15 -2.23
CA LYS A 118 -12.39 -14.06 -1.49
C LYS A 118 -11.10 -14.26 -2.27
N SER A 119 -9.96 -14.27 -1.57
CA SER A 119 -8.69 -14.64 -2.20
C SER A 119 -8.73 -16.09 -2.68
N VAL A 120 -8.28 -16.28 -3.93
CA VAL A 120 -8.30 -17.62 -4.57
C VAL A 120 -7.12 -18.49 -4.13
N ASP A 121 -5.96 -17.86 -3.87
CA ASP A 121 -4.74 -18.58 -3.52
C ASP A 121 -3.76 -17.65 -2.80
N GLN A 122 -2.66 -18.21 -2.31
CA GLN A 122 -1.56 -17.48 -1.68
C GLN A 122 -0.44 -17.19 -2.68
N ILE A 123 0.27 -16.10 -2.42
CA ILE A 123 1.52 -15.76 -3.10
C ILE A 123 2.61 -15.58 -2.04
N ASP A 124 3.70 -16.30 -2.21
CA ASP A 124 4.91 -16.17 -1.40
C ASP A 124 5.96 -15.38 -2.18
N VAL A 125 6.45 -14.29 -1.56
CA VAL A 125 7.50 -13.43 -2.13
C VAL A 125 8.69 -13.48 -1.18
N PRO A 126 9.63 -14.42 -1.39
CA PRO A 126 10.72 -14.68 -0.44
C PRO A 126 11.87 -13.66 -0.51
N TYR A 127 11.86 -12.76 -1.49
CA TYR A 127 12.92 -11.76 -1.68
C TYR A 127 12.35 -10.41 -2.14
N PRO A 128 13.06 -9.30 -1.88
CA PRO A 128 12.65 -7.99 -2.36
C PRO A 128 12.60 -7.95 -3.89
N MET A 129 11.50 -7.45 -4.44
CA MET A 129 11.30 -7.28 -5.86
C MET A 129 10.73 -5.92 -6.19
N SER A 130 10.84 -5.52 -7.46
CA SER A 130 10.27 -4.30 -7.97
C SER A 130 9.50 -4.52 -9.27
N TRP A 131 8.89 -3.45 -9.75
CA TRP A 131 8.19 -3.41 -11.04
C TRP A 131 9.09 -2.98 -12.20
N THR A 132 10.29 -2.47 -11.90
CA THR A 132 11.18 -1.84 -12.89
C THR A 132 12.26 -2.81 -13.38
N ASP A 133 12.79 -2.51 -14.55
CA ASP A 133 13.82 -3.24 -15.28
C ASP A 133 13.46 -4.69 -15.60
N GLU A 134 14.36 -5.40 -16.28
CA GLU A 134 14.15 -6.81 -16.63
C GLU A 134 14.34 -7.73 -15.44
N GLU A 135 15.27 -7.39 -14.54
CA GLU A 135 15.61 -8.20 -13.37
C GLU A 135 14.53 -8.18 -12.28
N ARG A 136 13.66 -7.17 -12.27
CA ARG A 136 12.56 -7.03 -11.29
C ARG A 136 13.02 -7.05 -9.84
N ASP A 137 14.26 -6.63 -9.59
CA ASP A 137 14.88 -6.56 -8.26
C ASP A 137 14.98 -5.11 -7.74
N ILE A 138 15.72 -4.91 -6.66
CA ILE A 138 15.93 -3.60 -6.05
C ILE A 138 17.22 -2.90 -6.51
N SER A 139 17.91 -3.45 -7.50
CA SER A 139 19.18 -2.88 -8.01
C SER A 139 19.08 -1.45 -8.53
N PRO A 140 17.95 -0.95 -9.05
CA PRO A 140 17.80 0.46 -9.41
C PRO A 140 17.96 1.44 -8.24
N TRP A 141 17.74 0.97 -7.00
CA TRP A 141 17.83 1.78 -5.78
C TRP A 141 18.99 1.43 -4.87
N LEU A 142 19.44 0.16 -4.88
CA LEU A 142 20.52 -0.34 -4.00
C LEU A 142 21.58 -1.16 -4.76
N GLY A 143 21.72 -0.94 -6.07
CA GLY A 143 22.60 -1.73 -6.94
C GLY A 143 24.08 -1.35 -6.84
N ASN A 144 24.42 -0.09 -6.58
CA ASN A 144 25.79 0.37 -6.54
C ASN A 144 26.25 0.76 -5.12
N VAL A 145 27.56 1.06 -5.00
CA VAL A 145 28.16 1.40 -3.70
C VAL A 145 27.60 2.71 -3.13
N MET A 146 27.43 3.73 -3.98
CA MET A 146 26.89 5.03 -3.55
C MET A 146 25.48 4.90 -2.93
N GLN A 147 24.63 4.15 -3.59
CA GLN A 147 23.25 3.90 -3.11
C GLN A 147 23.26 3.16 -1.77
N ARG A 148 24.07 2.11 -1.63
CA ARG A 148 24.18 1.36 -0.38
C ARG A 148 24.79 2.17 0.76
N GLU A 149 25.79 2.99 0.46
CA GLU A 149 26.40 3.88 1.45
C GLU A 149 25.40 4.92 1.95
N ALA A 150 24.68 5.58 1.04
CA ALA A 150 23.65 6.54 1.38
C ALA A 150 22.53 5.90 2.22
N PHE A 151 22.07 4.71 1.85
CA PHE A 151 21.06 3.95 2.56
C PHE A 151 21.53 3.57 3.98
N ASN A 152 22.70 2.97 4.10
CA ASN A 152 23.25 2.55 5.38
C ASN A 152 23.47 3.76 6.32
N LYS A 153 23.96 4.86 5.77
CA LYS A 153 24.19 6.09 6.52
C LYS A 153 22.88 6.70 7.00
N LEU A 154 21.85 6.74 6.18
CA LEU A 154 20.51 7.20 6.57
C LEU A 154 20.01 6.35 7.75
N TYR A 155 19.94 5.04 7.60
CA TYR A 155 19.35 4.17 8.62
C TYR A 155 20.23 4.01 9.88
N SER A 156 21.49 4.45 9.86
CA SER A 156 22.33 4.47 11.06
C SER A 156 21.80 5.35 12.19
N VAL A 157 20.89 6.27 11.89
CA VAL A 157 20.27 7.17 12.88
C VAL A 157 18.78 6.91 13.09
N ALA A 158 18.23 5.86 12.50
CA ALA A 158 16.80 5.57 12.52
C ALA A 158 16.22 5.50 13.93
N GLU A 159 16.88 4.79 14.84
CA GLU A 159 16.44 4.64 16.23
C GLU A 159 16.37 6.00 16.95
N ARG A 160 17.39 6.83 16.76
CA ARG A 160 17.43 8.18 17.35
C ARG A 160 16.30 9.06 16.82
N VAL A 161 16.01 8.99 15.53
CA VAL A 161 14.90 9.72 14.90
C VAL A 161 13.55 9.27 15.47
N HIS A 162 13.35 7.97 15.66
CA HIS A 162 12.10 7.45 16.21
C HIS A 162 11.86 7.91 17.65
N LEU A 163 12.91 8.02 18.44
CA LEU A 163 12.86 8.52 19.82
C LEU A 163 12.71 10.06 19.89
N CYS A 164 12.98 10.76 18.78
CA CYS A 164 12.88 12.21 18.72
C CYS A 164 11.42 12.67 18.65
N ASN A 165 11.04 13.68 19.43
CA ASN A 165 9.71 14.28 19.39
C ASN A 165 9.62 15.51 18.49
N ASP A 166 10.72 15.94 17.87
CA ASP A 166 10.75 17.08 16.95
C ASP A 166 10.06 16.71 15.63
N ARG A 167 8.99 17.47 15.29
CA ARG A 167 8.21 17.26 14.07
C ARG A 167 9.02 17.52 12.80
N ARG A 168 9.97 18.46 12.82
CA ARG A 168 10.80 18.79 11.66
C ARG A 168 11.77 17.69 11.35
N ILE A 169 12.39 17.10 12.38
CA ILE A 169 13.26 15.93 12.22
C ILE A 169 12.47 14.75 11.62
N LYS A 170 11.26 14.48 12.08
CA LYS A 170 10.43 13.41 11.50
C LYS A 170 10.05 13.68 10.05
N GLN A 171 9.71 14.91 9.72
CA GLN A 171 9.39 15.30 8.35
C GLN A 171 10.60 15.19 7.42
N ASP A 172 11.77 15.67 7.85
CA ASP A 172 13.01 15.56 7.06
C ASP A 172 13.41 14.09 6.88
N TRP A 173 13.20 13.25 7.91
CA TRP A 173 13.38 11.81 7.84
C TRP A 173 12.52 11.18 6.75
N ASP A 174 11.22 11.53 6.69
CA ASP A 174 10.31 11.01 5.68
C ASP A 174 10.75 11.42 4.26
N TYR A 175 11.20 12.66 4.06
CA TYR A 175 11.72 13.12 2.77
C TYR A 175 13.02 12.41 2.37
N LEU A 176 13.92 12.17 3.30
CA LEU A 176 15.19 11.50 3.01
C LEU A 176 15.01 10.02 2.64
N GLN A 177 13.94 9.38 3.10
CA GLN A 177 13.61 8.01 2.75
C GLN A 177 12.98 7.84 1.36
N ALA A 178 12.62 8.94 0.67
CA ALA A 178 12.00 8.84 -0.65
C ALA A 178 12.89 8.04 -1.61
N SER A 179 12.33 7.02 -2.24
CA SER A 179 13.05 6.09 -3.10
C SER A 179 13.74 6.75 -4.28
N ASN A 180 13.20 7.88 -4.78
CA ASN A 180 13.81 8.65 -5.86
C ASN A 180 15.19 9.17 -5.51
N ASN A 181 15.47 9.52 -4.23
CA ASN A 181 16.79 9.95 -3.80
C ASN A 181 17.86 8.91 -4.14
N PHE A 182 17.56 7.64 -3.91
CA PHE A 182 18.47 6.54 -4.24
C PHE A 182 18.48 6.24 -5.74
N ARG A 183 17.32 6.32 -6.42
CA ARG A 183 17.24 6.08 -7.86
C ARG A 183 18.06 7.07 -8.69
N PHE A 184 18.16 8.33 -8.28
CA PHE A 184 18.98 9.32 -8.96
C PHE A 184 20.48 8.99 -8.95
N MET A 185 20.93 8.19 -7.98
CA MET A 185 22.32 7.73 -7.85
C MET A 185 22.62 6.48 -8.67
N THR A 186 21.65 5.92 -9.40
CA THR A 186 21.89 4.68 -10.17
C THR A 186 22.84 4.95 -11.33
N SER A 187 23.78 4.02 -11.51
CA SER A 187 24.66 3.95 -12.68
C SER A 187 24.12 2.99 -13.75
N LYS A 188 23.02 2.31 -13.47
CA LYS A 188 22.41 1.33 -14.35
C LYS A 188 21.75 2.05 -15.54
N ASN A 189 22.07 1.61 -16.75
CA ASN A 189 21.38 2.07 -17.94
C ASN A 189 20.16 1.19 -18.18
N THR A 190 18.99 1.71 -17.84
CA THR A 190 17.72 0.96 -17.89
C THR A 190 17.01 1.06 -19.25
N GLY A 191 17.66 1.62 -20.26
CA GLY A 191 17.02 1.88 -21.56
C GLY A 191 15.96 2.98 -21.55
N ILE A 192 15.39 3.29 -20.39
CA ILE A 192 14.51 4.44 -20.15
C ILE A 192 15.39 5.56 -19.62
N SER A 193 15.33 6.73 -20.28
CA SER A 193 16.03 7.91 -19.78
C SER A 193 15.61 8.18 -18.34
N ILE A 194 16.54 7.98 -17.42
CA ILE A 194 16.27 8.28 -16.01
C ILE A 194 16.23 9.80 -15.92
N ASN A 195 15.04 10.32 -15.67
CA ASN A 195 14.93 11.74 -15.31
C ASN A 195 15.57 11.93 -13.93
N ARG A 196 16.83 12.38 -13.92
CA ARG A 196 17.57 12.69 -12.69
C ARG A 196 17.19 14.05 -12.12
N GLY A 197 16.19 14.71 -12.69
CA GLY A 197 15.78 16.04 -12.26
C GLY A 197 16.86 17.06 -12.56
N ILE A 198 17.40 17.66 -11.50
CA ILE A 198 18.43 18.70 -11.57
C ILE A 198 19.88 18.16 -11.57
N TYR A 199 20.07 16.84 -11.50
CA TYR A 199 21.38 16.23 -11.39
C TYR A 199 21.93 15.82 -12.75
N ASP A 200 23.15 16.25 -13.05
CA ASP A 200 23.83 15.89 -14.29
C ASP A 200 24.40 14.45 -14.26
N SER A 201 24.76 13.98 -13.07
CA SER A 201 25.33 12.66 -12.90
C SER A 201 24.82 11.95 -11.63
N PRO A 202 24.96 10.61 -11.54
CA PRO A 202 24.71 9.87 -10.31
C PRO A 202 25.56 10.32 -9.13
N TYR A 203 26.78 10.78 -9.39
CA TYR A 203 27.71 11.26 -8.39
C TYR A 203 27.26 12.60 -7.81
N ASP A 204 26.71 13.50 -8.62
CA ASP A 204 26.18 14.79 -8.17
C ASP A 204 24.97 14.55 -7.24
N ALA A 205 24.09 13.63 -7.63
CA ALA A 205 22.95 13.23 -6.80
C ALA A 205 23.43 12.65 -5.45
N PHE A 206 24.43 11.78 -5.46
CA PHE A 206 25.02 11.21 -4.25
C PHE A 206 25.65 12.27 -3.36
N THR A 207 26.47 13.14 -3.92
CA THR A 207 27.17 14.18 -3.16
C THR A 207 26.19 15.14 -2.50
N ASN A 208 25.18 15.59 -3.25
CA ASN A 208 24.15 16.48 -2.72
C ASN A 208 23.33 15.79 -1.62
N TYR A 209 22.93 14.55 -1.83
CA TYR A 209 22.21 13.79 -0.83
C TYR A 209 23.03 13.58 0.45
N MET A 210 24.32 13.23 0.33
CA MET A 210 25.20 13.02 1.48
C MET A 210 25.47 14.32 2.26
N ASN A 211 25.51 15.47 1.60
CA ASN A 211 25.62 16.77 2.27
C ASN A 211 24.37 17.07 3.10
N ILE A 212 23.17 16.88 2.53
CA ILE A 212 21.89 17.06 3.23
C ILE A 212 21.78 16.06 4.40
N LEU A 213 22.14 14.80 4.15
CA LEU A 213 22.12 13.76 5.17
C LEU A 213 23.12 14.03 6.32
N GLY A 214 24.29 14.60 6.00
CA GLY A 214 25.29 15.00 6.99
C GLY A 214 24.75 16.09 7.94
N ASP A 215 24.09 17.12 7.40
CA ASP A 215 23.40 18.15 8.17
C ASP A 215 22.29 17.54 9.04
N PHE A 216 21.46 16.69 8.44
CA PHE A 216 20.38 16.00 9.14
C PHE A 216 20.90 15.19 10.34
N ILE A 217 21.94 14.37 10.13
CA ILE A 217 22.58 13.57 11.20
C ILE A 217 23.14 14.47 12.30
N SER A 218 23.77 15.61 11.95
CA SER A 218 24.26 16.59 12.93
C SER A 218 23.13 17.14 13.79
N ARG A 219 21.99 17.47 13.17
CA ARG A 219 20.80 17.97 13.90
C ARG A 219 20.18 16.88 14.80
N VAL A 220 20.08 15.65 14.32
CA VAL A 220 19.60 14.51 15.13
C VAL A 220 20.53 14.31 16.33
N ASN A 221 21.84 14.30 16.13
CA ASN A 221 22.80 14.11 17.20
C ASN A 221 22.82 15.26 18.21
N SER A 222 22.51 16.50 17.80
CA SER A 222 22.44 17.64 18.72
C SER A 222 21.22 17.60 19.64
N LEU A 223 20.16 16.90 19.23
CA LEU A 223 18.95 16.70 20.04
C LEU A 223 19.13 15.56 21.04
N TYR A 224 20.09 14.69 20.80
CA TYR A 224 20.49 13.64 21.74
C TYR A 224 21.84 14.03 22.36
N PRO A 225 21.90 14.24 23.68
CA PRO A 225 23.19 14.43 24.36
C PRO A 225 24.06 13.20 24.09
N VAL A 226 25.30 13.45 23.67
CA VAL A 226 26.32 12.44 23.36
C VAL A 226 26.68 11.62 24.62
N ASP A 227 26.27 12.11 25.78
CA ASP A 227 26.52 11.53 27.10
C ASP A 227 25.35 10.68 27.64
N MET A 228 24.39 10.29 26.83
CA MET A 228 23.54 9.17 27.23
C MET A 228 24.38 7.90 27.16
N ASP A 229 24.74 7.39 28.34
CA ASP A 229 25.41 6.12 28.48
C ASP A 229 24.77 5.10 27.55
N ASN A 230 25.58 4.41 26.76
CA ASN A 230 25.11 3.34 25.89
C ASN A 230 24.27 2.30 26.66
N GLU A 231 24.38 2.22 27.94
CA GLU A 231 23.60 1.39 28.85
C GLU A 231 22.14 1.86 28.99
N GLU A 232 21.89 3.17 29.14
CA GLU A 232 20.52 3.70 29.21
C GLU A 232 19.77 3.57 27.84
N LEU A 233 20.47 3.84 26.75
CA LEU A 233 19.91 3.67 25.41
C LEU A 233 19.60 2.20 25.13
N ASN A 234 20.49 1.29 25.44
CA ASN A 234 20.30 -0.15 25.30
C ASN A 234 19.17 -0.66 26.22
N SER A 235 19.05 -0.13 27.42
CA SER A 235 17.97 -0.42 28.36
C SER A 235 16.60 0.03 27.80
N LEU A 236 16.52 1.25 27.25
CA LEU A 236 15.32 1.77 26.61
C LEU A 236 14.93 0.98 25.35
N LEU A 237 15.89 0.65 24.50
CA LEU A 237 15.68 -0.18 23.31
C LEU A 237 15.19 -1.58 23.66
N THR A 238 15.77 -2.18 24.71
CA THR A 238 15.35 -3.49 25.23
C THR A 238 13.93 -3.40 25.77
N THR A 239 13.58 -2.32 26.46
CA THR A 239 12.23 -2.09 26.99
C THR A 239 11.22 -1.92 25.86
N ILE A 240 11.53 -1.13 24.83
CA ILE A 240 10.66 -0.95 23.64
C ILE A 240 10.48 -2.27 22.91
N LYS A 241 11.54 -3.05 22.73
CA LYS A 241 11.46 -4.37 22.10
C LYS A 241 10.57 -5.32 22.90
N ASN A 242 10.75 -5.39 24.21
CA ASN A 242 9.95 -6.24 25.10
C ASN A 242 8.46 -5.82 25.07
N GLN A 243 8.16 -4.51 25.09
CA GLN A 243 6.80 -4.00 24.96
C GLN A 243 6.20 -4.31 23.59
N GLY A 244 6.98 -4.27 22.52
CA GLY A 244 6.56 -4.67 21.18
C GLY A 244 6.19 -6.16 21.12
N GLU A 245 7.00 -7.03 21.73
CA GLU A 245 6.73 -8.47 21.80
C GLU A 245 5.50 -8.78 22.67
N GLU A 246 5.31 -8.04 23.77
CA GLU A 246 4.14 -8.16 24.65
C GLU A 246 2.85 -7.71 23.92
N LEU A 247 2.90 -6.61 23.17
CA LEU A 247 1.78 -6.16 22.32
C LEU A 247 1.40 -7.19 21.26
N VAL A 248 2.36 -7.83 20.62
CA VAL A 248 2.10 -8.90 19.65
C VAL A 248 1.47 -10.12 20.34
N ALA A 249 1.93 -10.48 21.54
CA ALA A 249 1.37 -11.57 22.32
C ALA A 249 -0.07 -11.29 22.77
N LEU A 250 -0.33 -10.06 23.26
CA LEU A 250 -1.66 -9.61 23.67
C LEU A 250 -2.63 -9.57 22.49
N ASN A 251 -2.21 -9.09 21.32
CA ASN A 251 -3.04 -9.10 20.12
C ASN A 251 -3.43 -10.53 19.70
N LYS A 252 -2.51 -11.48 19.76
CA LYS A 252 -2.83 -12.90 19.50
C LYS A 252 -3.82 -13.47 20.50
N GLU A 253 -3.71 -13.08 21.78
CA GLU A 253 -4.68 -13.53 22.80
C GLU A 253 -6.05 -12.88 22.61
N VAL A 254 -6.12 -11.61 22.22
CA VAL A 254 -7.37 -10.93 21.83
C VAL A 254 -8.04 -11.64 20.66
N GLU A 255 -7.31 -11.96 19.60
CA GLU A 255 -7.84 -12.73 18.45
C GLU A 255 -8.37 -14.10 18.89
N ARG A 256 -7.63 -14.79 19.75
CA ARG A 256 -8.05 -16.08 20.29
C ARG A 256 -9.32 -15.98 21.12
N LEU A 257 -9.44 -14.93 21.93
CA LEU A 257 -10.63 -14.70 22.75
C LEU A 257 -11.83 -14.30 21.89
N GLN A 258 -11.64 -13.49 20.87
CA GLN A 258 -12.68 -13.14 19.91
C GLN A 258 -13.18 -14.37 19.15
N ALA A 259 -12.28 -15.27 18.72
CA ALA A 259 -12.65 -16.51 18.08
C ALA A 259 -13.43 -17.46 19.03
N LYS A 260 -13.09 -17.48 20.34
CA LYS A 260 -13.85 -18.23 21.33
C LYS A 260 -15.23 -17.61 21.58
N LEU A 261 -15.33 -16.30 21.63
CA LEU A 261 -16.58 -15.56 21.80
C LEU A 261 -17.52 -15.86 20.62
N ALA A 262 -17.06 -15.73 19.38
CA ALA A 262 -17.84 -16.03 18.20
C ALA A 262 -18.35 -17.49 18.17
N LYS A 263 -17.51 -18.44 18.63
CA LYS A 263 -17.95 -19.85 18.78
C LYS A 263 -18.99 -20.06 19.87
N ALA A 264 -18.93 -19.32 20.97
CA ALA A 264 -19.90 -19.36 22.05
C ALA A 264 -21.23 -18.75 21.62
N GLU A 265 -21.20 -17.61 20.94
CA GLU A 265 -22.38 -16.96 20.37
C GLU A 265 -23.09 -17.85 19.35
N ALA A 266 -22.32 -18.51 18.45
CA ALA A 266 -22.89 -19.46 17.50
C ALA A 266 -23.54 -20.69 18.19
N LYS A 267 -23.00 -21.14 19.32
CA LYS A 267 -23.60 -22.21 20.10
C LYS A 267 -24.92 -21.77 20.78
N ILE A 268 -24.94 -20.58 21.36
CA ILE A 268 -26.14 -19.98 21.98
C ILE A 268 -27.23 -19.79 20.92
N ALA A 269 -26.89 -19.29 19.73
CA ALA A 269 -27.83 -19.15 18.63
C ALA A 269 -28.42 -20.50 18.19
N ALA A 270 -27.58 -21.54 18.08
CA ALA A 270 -28.00 -22.88 17.71
C ALA A 270 -28.86 -23.58 18.79
N GLU A 271 -28.65 -23.25 20.06
CA GLU A 271 -29.49 -23.74 21.17
C GLU A 271 -30.84 -22.98 21.25
N ALA A 272 -30.84 -21.69 20.94
CA ALA A 272 -32.08 -20.90 20.87
C ALA A 272 -33.03 -21.36 19.75
N GLU A 273 -32.49 -21.86 18.63
CA GLU A 273 -33.30 -22.47 17.54
C GLU A 273 -33.89 -23.84 17.89
N LYS A 274 -33.34 -24.55 18.87
CA LYS A 274 -33.79 -25.89 19.28
C LYS A 274 -34.89 -25.90 20.33
N THR A 275 -35.30 -24.79 20.89
CA THR A 275 -36.37 -24.68 21.87
C THR A 275 -37.71 -24.46 21.18
N PRO A 276 -38.67 -25.38 21.18
CA PRO A 276 -39.96 -25.16 20.53
C PRO A 276 -40.78 -24.13 21.32
N SER A 277 -41.15 -23.09 20.63
CA SER A 277 -42.02 -22.01 21.08
C SER A 277 -43.38 -22.60 21.62
N LYS A 278 -43.56 -22.62 22.93
CA LYS A 278 -44.89 -22.72 23.51
C LYS A 278 -45.56 -21.36 23.39
N LYS A 279 -46.58 -21.30 22.53
CA LYS A 279 -47.53 -20.20 22.47
C LYS A 279 -48.08 -19.86 23.86
N ALA A 280 -47.82 -18.67 24.35
CA ALA A 280 -48.58 -18.06 25.46
C ALA A 280 -49.38 -16.87 24.96
N VAL A 281 -50.67 -17.01 25.20
CA VAL A 281 -51.77 -16.13 24.83
C VAL A 281 -51.63 -14.73 25.50
N ALA A 282 -51.96 -13.72 24.74
CA ALA A 282 -52.00 -12.33 25.12
C ALA A 282 -52.81 -11.99 26.38
N LYS A 283 -52.28 -11.20 27.25
CA LYS A 283 -53.03 -10.26 28.08
C LYS A 283 -52.30 -8.91 28.09
N LYS A 284 -52.96 -7.90 27.51
CA LYS A 284 -52.61 -6.47 27.70
C LYS A 284 -52.83 -6.07 29.17
N PRO A 285 -52.00 -5.19 29.68
CA PRO A 285 -52.51 -4.09 30.47
C PRO A 285 -51.97 -2.72 30.04
N ALA A 286 -52.78 -1.78 30.39
CA ALA A 286 -52.88 -0.38 30.09
C ALA A 286 -51.64 0.48 30.36
N ALA A 287 -51.63 1.58 29.62
CA ALA A 287 -50.72 2.71 29.71
C ALA A 287 -50.72 3.40 31.09
N LYS A 288 -49.53 3.77 31.56
CA LYS A 288 -49.36 4.87 32.51
C LYS A 288 -48.28 5.82 31.98
N LYS A 289 -48.74 7.07 31.69
CA LYS A 289 -47.91 8.24 31.45
C LYS A 289 -47.14 8.61 32.73
N ALA A 290 -45.87 8.96 32.60
CA ALA A 290 -45.18 9.89 33.49
C ALA A 290 -44.02 10.52 32.70
N SER A 291 -44.21 11.67 32.30
CA SER A 291 -43.69 13.03 32.48
C SER A 291 -42.17 13.16 32.49
N ALA A 292 -41.76 13.96 31.53
CA ALA A 292 -40.42 14.51 31.34
C ALA A 292 -39.92 15.33 32.54
N LYS A 293 -38.60 15.25 32.78
CA LYS A 293 -37.88 16.33 33.45
C LYS A 293 -36.57 16.59 32.71
N LYS A 294 -36.53 17.72 32.03
CA LYS A 294 -35.37 18.42 31.50
C LYS A 294 -34.40 18.77 32.63
N ALA A 295 -33.13 18.58 32.44
CA ALA A 295 -32.11 19.38 33.12
C ALA A 295 -31.04 19.77 32.10
N ALA A 296 -30.83 21.07 31.99
CA ALA A 296 -29.90 21.76 31.11
C ALA A 296 -28.49 21.84 31.74
N PRO A 297 -27.45 22.18 30.94
CA PRO A 297 -26.05 22.12 31.37
C PRO A 297 -25.58 23.39 32.06
N LYS A 298 -24.71 23.26 33.06
CA LYS A 298 -23.93 24.37 33.62
C LYS A 298 -22.56 24.46 32.92
N LYS A 299 -22.29 25.66 32.43
CA LYS A 299 -20.96 26.25 32.16
C LYS A 299 -20.39 26.74 33.49
N GLU A 300 -19.10 26.66 33.64
CA GLU A 300 -18.15 27.46 34.45
C GLU A 300 -16.80 26.75 34.32
N GLU A 301 -15.73 27.34 34.10
CA GLU A 301 -14.94 28.56 33.81
C GLU A 301 -13.65 28.12 33.13
#